data_86c52e9df1859441740eb70f213628ec
#
_entry.id   86c52e9df1859441740eb70f213628ec
#
_cell.length_a   1.000
_cell.length_b   1.000
_cell.length_c   1.000
_cell.angle_alpha   90.00
_cell.angle_beta   90.00
_cell.angle_gamma   90.00
#
_symmetry.space_group_name_H-M   'P 1'
#
loop_
_entity.id
_entity.type
_entity.pdbx_description
1 polymer ?
#
loop_
_entity_poly.entity_id
_entity_poly.type
_entity_poly.pdbx_seq_one_letter_code
_entity_poly.pdbx_strand_id
1 'polypeptide(L)'
;MPKLVFNEPTLNGQAFICKYEDRKYFNLRVKREGHRYTHISLNTDDIEIARKNALDCYVKVVSKPPRSSKETTTIKRLFEKFMEQKKLDTERRQSKALTEKLYGQRIDNRFIPFLEYKNLINIKDIRKNSFDEYAGFQLDKRHKGKWKNLTQGLAPSTINADISTLNVIFNWLVENGHLQADNKPIIKRIKDKKNYRDEANPSFLPEHWVKFKDALYKFDQNHDNEYETWRKRWFINYVRFMYQGGFRPHEARKIRFGDVELSKRTDGKPVAIIQIDSDTKTGRREMVMNGNTFLNVKYHLNKGIKIRNKQIKERNEKLRKNPNEKILDFHNRQYTQPLELVEKISKDDFVLFNPFLPNNKFGDRRVYHDSHIRDWMNLILKECDFNRRYTQYSLRSTHISYQLLQGVPVNKVAKNVGTSMEMIQKTYDGLSARYSIDELGFFKDVNVPKDDEE
;
A
#
# COMPACT_ATOMS: atom_id res chain seq x y z
N MET A 1 4.42 -22.50 -50.16
CA MET A 1 4.26 -23.75 -49.39
C MET A 1 4.68 -24.90 -50.30
N PRO A 2 5.43 -25.88 -49.80
CA PRO A 2 5.82 -27.04 -50.64
C PRO A 2 4.59 -27.76 -51.13
N LYS A 3 4.59 -28.15 -52.43
CA LYS A 3 3.46 -28.79 -53.08
C LYS A 3 3.31 -30.22 -52.61
N LEU A 4 2.11 -30.61 -52.22
CA LEU A 4 1.79 -31.98 -51.81
C LEU A 4 1.59 -32.85 -52.99
N VAL A 5 2.44 -33.91 -53.17
CA VAL A 5 2.42 -34.80 -54.31
C VAL A 5 1.77 -36.15 -54.03
N PHE A 6 1.66 -36.52 -52.75
CA PHE A 6 0.98 -37.73 -52.29
C PHE A 6 0.29 -37.52 -50.97
N ASN A 7 -0.97 -38.03 -50.80
CA ASN A 7 -1.69 -37.94 -49.53
C ASN A 7 -2.69 -39.10 -49.41
N GLU A 8 -2.39 -40.02 -48.54
CA GLU A 8 -3.19 -41.20 -48.31
C GLU A 8 -3.68 -41.24 -46.85
N PRO A 9 -5.00 -41.38 -46.59
CA PRO A 9 -5.50 -41.54 -45.22
C PRO A 9 -5.07 -42.89 -44.65
N THR A 10 -4.70 -42.92 -43.39
CA THR A 10 -4.30 -44.14 -42.65
C THR A 10 -4.92 -44.10 -41.25
N LEU A 11 -4.89 -45.24 -40.53
CA LEU A 11 -5.39 -45.34 -39.17
C LEU A 11 -6.82 -44.83 -38.99
N ASN A 12 -7.72 -45.29 -39.87
CA ASN A 12 -9.14 -44.90 -39.89
C ASN A 12 -9.34 -43.38 -40.01
N GLY A 13 -8.51 -42.72 -40.77
CA GLY A 13 -8.61 -41.27 -41.01
C GLY A 13 -8.01 -40.38 -39.90
N GLN A 14 -7.42 -40.96 -38.87
CA GLN A 14 -6.79 -40.21 -37.80
C GLN A 14 -5.40 -39.64 -38.17
N ALA A 15 -4.80 -40.17 -39.25
CA ALA A 15 -3.53 -39.71 -39.80
C ALA A 15 -3.52 -39.80 -41.33
N PHE A 16 -2.55 -39.12 -41.94
CA PHE A 16 -2.30 -39.15 -43.40
C PHE A 16 -0.83 -39.42 -43.66
N ILE A 17 -0.52 -40.36 -44.55
CA ILE A 17 0.80 -40.49 -45.13
C ILE A 17 0.90 -39.52 -46.28
N CYS A 18 1.87 -38.61 -46.27
CA CYS A 18 2.01 -37.56 -47.26
C CYS A 18 3.45 -37.40 -47.74
N LYS A 19 3.63 -37.01 -48.98
CA LYS A 19 4.91 -36.66 -49.59
C LYS A 19 4.82 -35.30 -50.21
N TYR A 20 5.88 -34.50 -50.03
CA TYR A 20 6.03 -33.18 -50.60
C TYR A 20 7.07 -33.21 -51.70
N GLU A 21 6.91 -32.37 -52.71
CA GLU A 21 7.78 -32.30 -53.88
C GLU A 21 9.25 -32.03 -53.57
N ASP A 22 9.48 -31.26 -52.48
CA ASP A 22 10.79 -30.85 -51.99
C ASP A 22 11.39 -31.80 -50.93
N ARG A 23 10.74 -32.96 -50.65
CA ARG A 23 11.16 -33.86 -49.60
C ARG A 23 11.41 -35.27 -50.12
N LYS A 24 12.56 -35.84 -49.69
CA LYS A 24 12.95 -37.18 -50.08
C LYS A 24 12.04 -38.26 -49.47
N TYR A 25 11.63 -38.10 -48.21
CA TYR A 25 10.93 -39.14 -47.46
C TYR A 25 9.44 -38.82 -47.28
N PHE A 26 8.65 -39.88 -47.11
CA PHE A 26 7.25 -39.77 -46.67
C PHE A 26 7.17 -39.22 -45.24
N ASN A 27 6.08 -38.53 -44.94
CA ASN A 27 5.77 -37.98 -43.65
C ASN A 27 4.41 -38.48 -43.16
N LEU A 28 4.27 -38.75 -41.86
CA LEU A 28 2.99 -38.96 -41.23
C LEU A 28 2.45 -37.63 -40.71
N ARG A 29 1.25 -37.26 -41.13
CA ARG A 29 0.50 -36.09 -40.68
C ARG A 29 -0.63 -36.51 -39.76
N VAL A 30 -0.51 -36.22 -38.46
CA VAL A 30 -1.46 -36.62 -37.40
C VAL A 30 -2.28 -35.42 -36.99
N LYS A 31 -3.64 -35.55 -36.99
CA LYS A 31 -4.56 -34.54 -36.50
C LYS A 31 -4.87 -34.85 -35.03
N ARG A 32 -4.71 -33.86 -34.15
CA ARG A 32 -5.14 -33.93 -32.74
C ARG A 32 -6.26 -32.93 -32.50
N GLU A 33 -7.23 -33.25 -31.66
CA GLU A 33 -8.30 -32.33 -31.29
C GLU A 33 -7.73 -31.02 -30.75
N GLY A 34 -8.22 -29.89 -31.27
CA GLY A 34 -7.80 -28.54 -30.87
C GLY A 34 -6.40 -28.09 -31.32
N HIS A 35 -5.66 -28.91 -32.10
CA HIS A 35 -4.29 -28.61 -32.51
C HIS A 35 -4.09 -28.66 -34.04
N ARG A 36 -3.03 -27.96 -34.51
CA ARG A 36 -2.56 -28.05 -35.90
C ARG A 36 -1.97 -29.46 -36.14
N TYR A 37 -1.99 -29.90 -37.38
CA TYR A 37 -1.37 -31.17 -37.79
C TYR A 37 0.08 -31.27 -37.32
N THR A 38 0.43 -32.41 -36.69
CA THR A 38 1.81 -32.75 -36.35
C THR A 38 2.38 -33.58 -37.49
N HIS A 39 3.55 -33.20 -37.99
CA HIS A 39 4.27 -33.93 -39.07
C HIS A 39 5.47 -34.63 -38.50
N ILE A 40 5.66 -35.92 -38.86
CA ILE A 40 6.81 -36.71 -38.51
C ILE A 40 7.33 -37.44 -39.76
N SER A 41 8.65 -37.47 -39.95
CA SER A 41 9.24 -38.23 -41.06
C SER A 41 9.11 -39.72 -40.79
N LEU A 42 8.72 -40.47 -41.83
CA LEU A 42 8.70 -41.91 -41.82
C LEU A 42 10.06 -42.53 -42.22
N ASN A 43 11.05 -41.68 -42.58
CA ASN A 43 12.42 -41.98 -42.93
C ASN A 43 12.57 -43.02 -44.05
N THR A 44 11.63 -43.04 -44.99
CA THR A 44 11.62 -43.90 -46.17
C THR A 44 10.99 -43.19 -47.34
N ASP A 45 11.43 -43.53 -48.54
CA ASP A 45 10.87 -43.08 -49.81
C ASP A 45 10.03 -44.20 -50.50
N ASP A 46 9.95 -45.37 -49.85
CA ASP A 46 9.10 -46.50 -50.22
C ASP A 46 7.78 -46.43 -49.48
N ILE A 47 6.66 -46.51 -50.25
CA ILE A 47 5.30 -46.36 -49.68
C ILE A 47 4.90 -47.58 -48.81
N GLU A 48 5.32 -48.80 -49.14
CA GLU A 48 4.98 -49.98 -48.36
C GLU A 48 5.68 -49.98 -46.99
N ILE A 49 6.92 -49.53 -46.96
CA ILE A 49 7.68 -49.33 -45.74
C ILE A 49 7.07 -48.17 -44.90
N ALA A 50 6.62 -47.09 -45.61
CA ALA A 50 5.96 -45.96 -44.96
C ALA A 50 4.65 -46.38 -44.26
N ARG A 51 3.83 -47.26 -44.90
CA ARG A 51 2.60 -47.82 -44.31
C ARG A 51 2.88 -48.65 -43.07
N LYS A 52 3.93 -49.48 -43.08
CA LYS A 52 4.37 -50.27 -41.92
C LYS A 52 4.82 -49.38 -40.76
N ASN A 53 5.59 -48.32 -41.05
CA ASN A 53 6.14 -47.43 -40.05
C ASN A 53 5.07 -46.45 -39.49
N ALA A 54 3.95 -46.27 -40.16
CA ALA A 54 2.94 -45.28 -39.79
C ALA A 54 2.33 -45.51 -38.40
N LEU A 55 2.07 -46.77 -38.03
CA LEU A 55 1.49 -47.09 -36.72
C LEU A 55 2.44 -46.75 -35.57
N ASP A 56 3.71 -47.16 -35.66
CA ASP A 56 4.72 -46.91 -34.65
C ASP A 56 4.95 -45.40 -34.47
N CYS A 57 5.01 -44.67 -35.59
CA CYS A 57 5.15 -43.24 -35.57
C CYS A 57 3.92 -42.55 -35.00
N TYR A 58 2.71 -43.05 -35.29
CA TYR A 58 1.47 -42.55 -34.71
C TYR A 58 1.44 -42.72 -33.20
N VAL A 59 1.73 -43.93 -32.70
CA VAL A 59 1.80 -44.20 -31.26
C VAL A 59 2.81 -43.27 -30.57
N LYS A 60 4.00 -43.08 -31.16
CA LYS A 60 5.01 -42.15 -30.63
C LYS A 60 4.55 -40.69 -30.59
N VAL A 61 3.66 -40.29 -31.51
CA VAL A 61 3.08 -38.93 -31.52
C VAL A 61 1.96 -38.81 -30.51
N VAL A 62 1.05 -39.78 -30.41
CA VAL A 62 -0.13 -39.72 -29.55
C VAL A 62 0.20 -39.95 -28.08
N SER A 63 1.19 -40.81 -27.77
CA SER A 63 1.66 -41.06 -26.40
C SER A 63 2.41 -39.87 -25.78
N LYS A 64 2.95 -38.99 -26.60
CA LYS A 64 3.52 -37.73 -26.10
C LYS A 64 2.39 -36.73 -25.86
N PRO A 65 2.32 -36.04 -24.69
CA PRO A 65 1.37 -34.97 -24.53
C PRO A 65 1.49 -33.99 -25.71
N PRO A 66 0.37 -33.42 -26.21
CA PRO A 66 0.42 -32.48 -27.32
C PRO A 66 1.44 -31.42 -26.96
N ARG A 67 2.40 -31.18 -27.85
CA ARG A 67 3.23 -29.99 -27.74
C ARG A 67 2.26 -28.83 -27.81
N SER A 68 1.88 -28.27 -26.65
CA SER A 68 1.19 -27.00 -26.62
C SER A 68 1.92 -26.14 -27.62
N SER A 69 1.18 -25.51 -28.53
CA SER A 69 1.75 -24.48 -29.41
C SER A 69 2.72 -23.73 -28.54
N LYS A 70 4.00 -23.70 -28.91
CA LYS A 70 5.01 -22.92 -28.20
C LYS A 70 4.66 -21.45 -28.39
N GLU A 71 3.59 -21.01 -27.80
CA GLU A 71 3.51 -19.65 -27.34
C GLU A 71 4.65 -19.58 -26.32
N THR A 72 5.76 -19.04 -26.75
CA THR A 72 6.86 -18.65 -25.89
C THR A 72 6.26 -17.67 -24.89
N THR A 73 5.81 -18.22 -23.76
CA THR A 73 5.09 -17.43 -22.78
C THR A 73 6.11 -16.52 -22.14
N THR A 74 6.12 -15.27 -22.57
CA THR A 74 7.03 -14.28 -22.04
C THR A 74 6.68 -14.03 -20.56
N ILE A 75 7.69 -13.74 -19.74
CA ILE A 75 7.49 -13.43 -18.33
C ILE A 75 6.54 -12.25 -18.18
N LYS A 76 6.64 -11.26 -19.07
CA LYS A 76 5.74 -10.09 -19.08
C LYS A 76 4.27 -10.51 -19.20
N ARG A 77 3.94 -11.39 -20.15
CA ARG A 77 2.57 -11.91 -20.32
C ARG A 77 2.07 -12.68 -19.10
N LEU A 78 2.97 -13.39 -18.42
CA LEU A 78 2.63 -14.10 -17.18
C LEU A 78 2.36 -13.12 -16.03
N PHE A 79 3.10 -12.03 -15.96
CA PHE A 79 2.81 -10.96 -15.00
C PHE A 79 1.46 -10.29 -15.28
N GLU A 80 1.11 -10.09 -16.55
CA GLU A 80 -0.23 -9.60 -16.95
C GLU A 80 -1.32 -10.56 -16.47
N LYS A 81 -1.20 -11.86 -16.71
CA LYS A 81 -2.14 -12.89 -16.21
C LYS A 81 -2.23 -12.92 -14.68
N PHE A 82 -1.12 -12.78 -13.98
CA PHE A 82 -1.11 -12.65 -12.53
C PHE A 82 -1.91 -11.43 -12.08
N MET A 83 -1.76 -10.28 -12.75
CA MET A 83 -2.50 -9.06 -12.43
C MET A 83 -3.99 -9.18 -12.73
N GLU A 84 -4.37 -9.88 -13.83
CA GLU A 84 -5.77 -10.20 -14.12
C GLU A 84 -6.40 -11.03 -12.99
N GLN A 85 -5.69 -12.05 -12.50
CA GLN A 85 -6.14 -12.83 -11.34
C GLN A 85 -6.28 -11.96 -10.09
N LYS A 86 -5.30 -11.08 -9.81
CA LYS A 86 -5.36 -10.17 -8.65
C LYS A 86 -6.50 -9.17 -8.73
N LYS A 87 -6.87 -8.74 -9.93
CA LYS A 87 -8.05 -7.91 -10.16
C LYS A 87 -9.33 -8.66 -9.83
N LEU A 88 -9.47 -9.90 -10.30
CA LEU A 88 -10.60 -10.77 -9.94
C LEU A 88 -10.67 -11.04 -8.43
N ASP A 89 -9.52 -11.30 -7.77
CA ASP A 89 -9.46 -11.47 -6.32
C ASP A 89 -9.96 -10.20 -5.59
N THR A 90 -9.65 -9.01 -6.12
CA THR A 90 -10.10 -7.73 -5.57
C THR A 90 -11.60 -7.55 -5.75
N GLU A 91 -12.13 -7.85 -6.93
CA GLU A 91 -13.58 -7.81 -7.23
C GLU A 91 -14.37 -8.77 -6.33
N ARG A 92 -13.81 -9.95 -6.05
CA ARG A 92 -14.36 -10.95 -5.11
C ARG A 92 -14.10 -10.63 -3.63
N ARG A 93 -13.52 -9.48 -3.32
CA ARG A 93 -13.11 -9.05 -1.98
C ARG A 93 -12.12 -9.98 -1.27
N GLN A 94 -11.41 -10.82 -2.00
CA GLN A 94 -10.36 -11.70 -1.48
C GLN A 94 -9.02 -10.98 -1.30
N SER A 95 -8.85 -9.83 -1.94
CA SER A 95 -7.69 -8.95 -1.76
C SER A 95 -8.11 -7.48 -1.72
N LYS A 96 -7.20 -6.62 -1.24
CA LYS A 96 -7.43 -5.17 -1.17
C LYS A 96 -6.99 -4.50 -2.47
N ALA A 97 -7.80 -3.58 -3.01
CA ALA A 97 -7.46 -2.79 -4.21
C ALA A 97 -6.10 -2.08 -4.13
N LEU A 98 -5.68 -1.68 -2.91
CA LEU A 98 -4.35 -1.11 -2.70
C LEU A 98 -3.24 -2.13 -2.97
N THR A 99 -3.44 -3.41 -2.62
CA THR A 99 -2.46 -4.49 -2.85
C THR A 99 -2.29 -4.75 -4.34
N GLU A 100 -3.39 -4.82 -5.10
CA GLU A 100 -3.38 -4.92 -6.55
C GLU A 100 -2.59 -3.77 -7.18
N LYS A 101 -2.91 -2.53 -6.83
CA LYS A 101 -2.21 -1.34 -7.32
C LYS A 101 -0.70 -1.37 -7.02
N LEU A 102 -0.32 -1.79 -5.82
CA LEU A 102 1.09 -1.89 -5.42
C LEU A 102 1.83 -2.99 -6.22
N TYR A 103 1.18 -4.11 -6.50
CA TYR A 103 1.77 -5.16 -7.34
C TYR A 103 2.01 -4.66 -8.76
N GLY A 104 1.02 -4.02 -9.38
CA GLY A 104 1.17 -3.42 -10.71
C GLY A 104 2.32 -2.41 -10.77
N GLN A 105 2.38 -1.48 -9.81
CA GLN A 105 3.47 -0.50 -9.73
C GLN A 105 4.85 -1.14 -9.57
N ARG A 106 4.98 -2.24 -8.81
CA ARG A 106 6.24 -2.96 -8.64
C ARG A 106 6.64 -3.70 -9.91
N ILE A 107 5.68 -4.35 -10.56
CA ILE A 107 5.91 -5.05 -11.83
C ILE A 107 6.42 -4.07 -12.88
N ASP A 108 5.67 -2.98 -13.13
CA ASP A 108 6.00 -2.04 -14.21
C ASP A 108 7.28 -1.26 -13.95
N ASN A 109 7.48 -0.86 -12.71
CA ASN A 109 8.54 0.09 -12.40
C ASN A 109 9.83 -0.56 -11.90
N ARG A 110 9.82 -1.84 -11.53
CA ARG A 110 10.98 -2.50 -10.90
C ARG A 110 11.30 -3.86 -11.46
N PHE A 111 10.28 -4.73 -11.66
CA PHE A 111 10.53 -6.12 -12.09
C PHE A 111 10.78 -6.18 -13.59
N ILE A 112 9.95 -5.53 -14.41
CA ILE A 112 10.17 -5.48 -15.87
C ILE A 112 11.52 -4.83 -16.21
N PRO A 113 11.92 -3.66 -15.65
CA PRO A 113 13.24 -3.09 -15.89
C PRO A 113 14.42 -4.02 -15.49
N PHE A 114 14.26 -4.80 -14.42
CA PHE A 114 15.28 -5.79 -14.05
C PHE A 114 15.34 -6.96 -15.04
N LEU A 115 14.20 -7.47 -15.49
CA LEU A 115 14.14 -8.53 -16.49
C LEU A 115 14.79 -8.09 -17.82
N GLU A 116 14.54 -6.85 -18.22
CA GLU A 116 15.18 -6.24 -19.41
C GLU A 116 16.70 -6.11 -19.23
N TYR A 117 17.15 -5.66 -18.06
CA TYR A 117 18.58 -5.57 -17.71
C TYR A 117 19.28 -6.94 -17.81
N LYS A 118 18.62 -8.00 -17.33
CA LYS A 118 19.14 -9.38 -17.36
C LYS A 118 18.86 -10.10 -18.68
N ASN A 119 18.17 -9.46 -19.65
CA ASN A 119 17.70 -10.08 -20.89
C ASN A 119 16.89 -11.37 -20.66
N LEU A 120 16.08 -11.39 -19.58
CA LEU A 120 15.20 -12.49 -19.23
C LEU A 120 13.82 -12.29 -19.85
N ILE A 121 13.60 -12.89 -21.02
CA ILE A 121 12.36 -12.73 -21.79
C ILE A 121 11.37 -13.86 -21.52
N ASN A 122 11.85 -15.09 -21.54
CA ASN A 122 11.02 -16.28 -21.46
C ASN A 122 11.05 -16.90 -20.07
N ILE A 123 9.91 -17.45 -19.62
CA ILE A 123 9.83 -18.14 -18.32
C ILE A 123 10.77 -19.35 -18.22
N LYS A 124 11.08 -19.97 -19.35
CA LYS A 124 12.03 -21.12 -19.44
C LYS A 124 13.46 -20.74 -19.06
N ASP A 125 13.81 -19.47 -19.15
CA ASP A 125 15.16 -18.97 -18.87
C ASP A 125 15.35 -18.68 -17.37
N ILE A 126 14.28 -18.72 -16.59
CA ILE A 126 14.32 -18.52 -15.14
C ILE A 126 14.98 -19.72 -14.44
N ARG A 127 15.93 -19.43 -13.57
CA ARG A 127 16.68 -20.37 -12.72
C ARG A 127 16.68 -19.87 -11.28
N LYS A 128 17.08 -20.72 -10.33
CA LYS A 128 17.19 -20.39 -8.89
C LYS A 128 17.96 -19.09 -8.63
N ASN A 129 19.00 -18.81 -9.40
CA ASN A 129 19.91 -17.67 -9.25
C ASN A 129 19.55 -16.46 -10.14
N SER A 130 18.49 -16.52 -10.95
CA SER A 130 18.16 -15.45 -11.91
C SER A 130 17.94 -14.09 -11.26
N PHE A 131 17.60 -14.04 -9.97
CA PHE A 131 17.33 -12.82 -9.22
C PHE A 131 18.38 -12.50 -8.13
N ASP A 132 19.54 -13.15 -8.12
CA ASP A 132 20.59 -12.89 -7.12
C ASP A 132 21.06 -11.44 -7.13
N GLU A 133 21.14 -10.83 -8.31
CA GLU A 133 21.57 -9.43 -8.49
C GLU A 133 20.42 -8.41 -8.29
N TYR A 134 19.19 -8.85 -8.05
CA TYR A 134 18.02 -7.96 -7.97
C TYR A 134 18.21 -6.85 -6.92
N ALA A 135 18.73 -7.24 -5.76
CA ALA A 135 18.95 -6.30 -4.67
C ALA A 135 20.02 -5.25 -5.04
N GLY A 136 21.15 -5.67 -5.63
CA GLY A 136 22.18 -4.76 -6.12
C GLY A 136 21.66 -3.81 -7.20
N PHE A 137 20.91 -4.36 -8.17
CA PHE A 137 20.28 -3.56 -9.21
C PHE A 137 19.37 -2.46 -8.66
N GLN A 138 18.58 -2.74 -7.61
CA GLN A 138 17.70 -1.75 -7.00
C GLN A 138 18.43 -0.75 -6.08
N LEU A 139 19.61 -1.11 -5.57
CA LEU A 139 20.46 -0.22 -4.78
C LEU A 139 21.30 0.72 -5.67
N ASP A 140 21.57 0.32 -6.92
CA ASP A 140 22.38 1.12 -7.84
C ASP A 140 21.62 2.37 -8.31
N LYS A 141 22.24 3.54 -8.15
CA LYS A 141 21.72 4.85 -8.54
C LYS A 141 21.72 5.11 -10.06
N ARG A 142 22.38 4.23 -10.84
CA ARG A 142 22.70 4.46 -12.25
C ARG A 142 21.73 3.84 -13.23
N HIS A 143 20.52 3.50 -12.79
CA HIS A 143 19.54 2.86 -13.69
C HIS A 143 19.20 3.75 -14.88
N LYS A 144 19.36 3.20 -16.07
CA LYS A 144 18.90 3.80 -17.32
C LYS A 144 17.39 3.72 -17.38
N GLY A 145 16.73 4.72 -17.98
CA GLY A 145 15.28 4.71 -18.21
C GLY A 145 14.49 5.68 -17.36
N LYS A 146 13.25 5.33 -17.02
CA LYS A 146 12.27 6.15 -16.26
C LYS A 146 12.80 6.72 -14.94
N TRP A 147 13.87 6.12 -14.40
CA TRP A 147 14.47 6.40 -13.10
C TRP A 147 15.78 7.20 -13.15
N LYS A 148 16.12 7.76 -14.31
CA LYS A 148 17.34 8.59 -14.51
C LYS A 148 17.53 9.71 -13.48
N ASN A 149 16.44 10.18 -12.89
CA ASN A 149 16.42 11.32 -11.97
C ASN A 149 16.42 10.91 -10.48
N LEU A 150 16.44 9.61 -10.17
CA LEU A 150 16.58 9.17 -8.78
C LEU A 150 18.04 9.29 -8.33
N THR A 151 18.28 10.24 -7.44
CA THR A 151 19.60 10.50 -6.86
C THR A 151 20.04 9.45 -5.84
N GLN A 152 19.11 8.57 -5.41
CA GLN A 152 19.35 7.53 -4.41
C GLN A 152 18.69 6.22 -4.84
N GLY A 153 19.36 5.09 -4.60
CA GLY A 153 18.79 3.76 -4.72
C GLY A 153 17.62 3.53 -3.74
N LEU A 154 16.90 2.44 -3.92
CA LEU A 154 15.77 2.11 -3.04
C LEU A 154 16.26 1.72 -1.63
N ALA A 155 15.48 2.08 -0.62
CA ALA A 155 15.76 1.65 0.75
C ALA A 155 15.67 0.11 0.89
N PRO A 156 16.50 -0.53 1.73
CA PRO A 156 16.48 -1.98 1.98
C PRO A 156 15.10 -2.52 2.32
N SER A 157 14.32 -1.81 3.14
CA SER A 157 12.93 -2.18 3.48
C SER A 157 12.01 -2.23 2.26
N THR A 158 12.19 -1.30 1.31
CA THR A 158 11.44 -1.29 0.04
C THR A 158 11.82 -2.47 -0.85
N ILE A 159 13.12 -2.76 -0.97
CA ILE A 159 13.63 -3.92 -1.73
C ILE A 159 13.12 -5.22 -1.11
N ASN A 160 13.14 -5.34 0.21
CA ASN A 160 12.60 -6.50 0.90
C ASN A 160 11.09 -6.69 0.69
N ALA A 161 10.34 -5.58 0.56
CA ALA A 161 8.93 -5.64 0.18
C ALA A 161 8.73 -6.08 -1.28
N ASP A 162 9.62 -5.69 -2.19
CA ASP A 162 9.63 -6.17 -3.57
C ASP A 162 9.92 -7.67 -3.64
N ILE A 163 10.93 -8.13 -2.89
CA ILE A 163 11.28 -9.57 -2.79
C ILE A 163 10.07 -10.39 -2.30
N SER A 164 9.33 -9.85 -1.30
CA SER A 164 8.11 -10.50 -0.85
C SER A 164 7.06 -10.60 -1.96
N THR A 165 6.91 -9.56 -2.80
CA THR A 165 5.99 -9.58 -3.95
C THR A 165 6.46 -10.56 -5.03
N LEU A 166 7.76 -10.58 -5.35
CA LEU A 166 8.33 -11.55 -6.30
C LEU A 166 8.07 -12.99 -5.85
N ASN A 167 8.23 -13.27 -4.55
CA ASN A 167 7.95 -14.60 -4.02
C ASN A 167 6.47 -14.99 -4.17
N VAL A 168 5.53 -14.05 -3.99
CA VAL A 168 4.10 -14.28 -4.25
C VAL A 168 3.86 -14.59 -5.72
N ILE A 169 4.47 -13.83 -6.64
CA ILE A 169 4.32 -14.04 -8.08
C ILE A 169 4.93 -15.40 -8.49
N PHE A 170 6.14 -15.74 -8.03
CA PHE A 170 6.78 -17.00 -8.37
C PHE A 170 6.04 -18.20 -7.76
N ASN A 171 5.46 -18.09 -6.57
CA ASN A 171 4.58 -19.13 -6.03
C ASN A 171 3.39 -19.37 -6.95
N TRP A 172 2.71 -18.28 -7.34
CA TRP A 172 1.58 -18.35 -8.26
C TRP A 172 1.97 -19.00 -9.62
N LEU A 173 3.15 -18.66 -10.15
CA LEU A 173 3.65 -19.26 -11.39
C LEU A 173 3.91 -20.76 -11.25
N VAL A 174 4.39 -21.21 -10.10
CA VAL A 174 4.60 -22.66 -9.81
C VAL A 174 3.24 -23.35 -9.65
N GLU A 175 2.34 -22.81 -8.86
CA GLU A 175 1.00 -23.36 -8.60
C GLU A 175 0.16 -23.51 -9.89
N ASN A 176 0.36 -22.61 -10.85
CA ASN A 176 -0.32 -22.65 -12.15
C ASN A 176 0.47 -23.39 -13.24
N GLY A 177 1.55 -24.09 -12.90
CA GLY A 177 2.33 -24.92 -13.84
C GLY A 177 3.13 -24.12 -14.88
N HIS A 178 3.30 -22.82 -14.70
CA HIS A 178 4.08 -21.97 -15.61
C HIS A 178 5.57 -22.04 -15.34
N LEU A 179 5.98 -22.36 -14.10
CA LEU A 179 7.35 -22.48 -13.66
C LEU A 179 7.53 -23.81 -12.88
N GLN A 180 8.58 -24.53 -13.12
CA GLN A 180 8.92 -25.71 -12.31
C GLN A 180 9.42 -25.26 -10.93
N ALA A 181 9.03 -25.97 -9.87
CA ALA A 181 9.41 -25.64 -8.49
C ALA A 181 10.93 -25.56 -8.30
N ASP A 182 11.67 -26.45 -8.97
CA ASP A 182 13.14 -26.48 -8.94
C ASP A 182 13.82 -25.26 -9.58
N ASN A 183 13.14 -24.56 -10.45
CA ASN A 183 13.64 -23.35 -11.11
C ASN A 183 13.17 -22.06 -10.44
N LYS A 184 12.36 -22.16 -9.38
CA LYS A 184 11.88 -20.97 -8.65
C LYS A 184 13.05 -20.19 -8.06
N PRO A 185 13.17 -18.88 -8.34
CA PRO A 185 14.24 -18.05 -7.80
C PRO A 185 14.25 -18.01 -6.27
N ILE A 186 15.45 -18.11 -5.71
CA ILE A 186 15.72 -17.94 -4.29
C ILE A 186 16.30 -16.55 -4.08
N ILE A 187 15.48 -15.61 -3.64
CA ILE A 187 15.87 -14.20 -3.53
C ILE A 187 16.17 -13.88 -2.06
N LYS A 188 17.44 -13.59 -1.76
CA LYS A 188 17.88 -13.26 -0.40
C LYS A 188 17.44 -11.85 -0.01
N ARG A 189 16.88 -11.71 1.19
CA ARG A 189 16.58 -10.41 1.76
C ARG A 189 17.86 -9.66 2.14
N ILE A 190 17.82 -8.34 1.98
CA ILE A 190 18.91 -7.48 2.45
C ILE A 190 18.78 -7.31 3.96
N LYS A 191 19.89 -7.44 4.67
CA LYS A 191 19.94 -7.06 6.08
C LYS A 191 19.85 -5.53 6.16
N ASP A 192 18.80 -5.03 6.81
CA ASP A 192 18.71 -3.62 7.14
C ASP A 192 19.64 -3.36 8.33
N LYS A 193 20.74 -2.62 8.10
CA LYS A 193 21.69 -2.26 9.17
C LYS A 193 21.15 -1.16 10.08
N LYS A 194 19.99 -0.59 9.73
CA LYS A 194 19.40 0.50 10.48
C LYS A 194 18.83 -0.01 11.80
N ASN A 195 19.24 0.61 12.89
CA ASN A 195 18.64 0.37 14.20
C ASN A 195 17.18 0.84 14.15
N TYR A 196 16.24 -0.10 14.13
CA TYR A 196 14.80 0.20 14.13
C TYR A 196 14.36 1.16 15.24
N ARG A 197 15.14 1.23 16.34
CA ARG A 197 14.86 2.13 17.46
C ARG A 197 15.10 3.61 17.15
N ASP A 198 16.08 3.93 16.27
CA ASP A 198 16.48 5.32 16.04
C ASP A 198 15.77 5.97 14.83
N GLU A 199 15.12 5.20 13.98
CA GLU A 199 14.56 5.68 12.71
C GLU A 199 13.04 5.53 12.54
N ALA A 200 12.39 4.73 13.37
CA ALA A 200 10.94 4.52 13.29
C ALA A 200 10.19 5.60 14.05
N ASN A 201 9.76 6.68 13.35
CA ASN A 201 8.80 7.66 13.86
C ASN A 201 8.90 7.89 15.38
N PRO A 202 9.99 8.48 15.89
CA PRO A 202 10.27 8.54 17.32
C PRO A 202 9.17 9.31 18.05
N SER A 203 8.94 8.98 19.32
CA SER A 203 8.15 9.81 20.23
C SER A 203 8.84 11.16 20.42
N PHE A 204 8.05 12.23 20.52
CA PHE A 204 8.59 13.50 20.96
C PHE A 204 9.16 13.36 22.37
N LEU A 205 10.39 13.87 22.57
CA LEU A 205 10.91 14.09 23.90
C LEU A 205 10.06 15.15 24.62
N PRO A 206 9.88 15.12 25.95
CA PRO A 206 9.06 16.11 26.67
C PRO A 206 9.41 17.55 26.34
N GLU A 207 10.69 17.89 26.34
CA GLU A 207 11.21 19.22 25.97
C GLU A 207 10.92 19.59 24.50
N HIS A 208 11.06 18.63 23.56
CA HIS A 208 10.71 18.83 22.16
C HIS A 208 9.20 18.97 21.98
N TRP A 209 8.41 18.24 22.79
CA TRP A 209 6.95 18.35 22.74
C TRP A 209 6.45 19.72 23.18
N VAL A 210 7.07 20.31 24.22
CA VAL A 210 6.77 21.69 24.66
C VAL A 210 7.08 22.67 23.52
N LYS A 211 8.30 22.62 22.98
CA LYS A 211 8.75 23.51 21.89
C LYS A 211 7.86 23.37 20.63
N PHE A 212 7.50 22.12 20.28
CA PHE A 212 6.59 21.88 19.16
C PHE A 212 5.18 22.45 19.41
N LYS A 213 4.62 22.33 20.62
CA LYS A 213 3.33 22.92 20.95
C LYS A 213 3.37 24.46 20.85
N ASP A 214 4.42 25.07 21.31
CA ASP A 214 4.58 26.54 21.25
C ASP A 214 4.64 27.02 19.80
N ALA A 215 5.41 26.34 18.93
CA ALA A 215 5.45 26.63 17.51
C ALA A 215 4.08 26.37 16.85
N LEU A 216 3.39 25.28 17.23
CA LEU A 216 2.06 24.97 16.74
C LEU A 216 1.03 26.04 17.10
N TYR A 217 1.07 26.62 18.31
CA TYR A 217 0.18 27.70 18.73
C TYR A 217 0.46 29.01 18.01
N LYS A 218 1.72 29.29 17.63
CA LYS A 218 2.07 30.46 16.84
C LYS A 218 1.65 30.35 15.38
N PHE A 219 1.43 29.11 14.91
CA PHE A 219 1.15 28.82 13.51
C PHE A 219 -0.16 29.46 12.98
N ASP A 220 -1.16 29.72 13.83
CA ASP A 220 -2.44 30.34 13.43
C ASP A 220 -2.57 31.81 13.81
N GLN A 221 -1.51 32.42 14.33
CA GLN A 221 -1.50 33.83 14.69
C GLN A 221 -1.21 34.72 13.47
N ASN A 222 -1.77 35.94 13.47
CA ASN A 222 -1.46 37.00 12.51
C ASN A 222 -1.82 36.69 11.04
N HIS A 223 -3.07 36.39 10.74
CA HIS A 223 -3.56 36.27 9.38
C HIS A 223 -4.74 37.21 9.12
N ASP A 224 -4.61 38.00 8.07
CA ASP A 224 -5.63 38.97 7.62
C ASP A 224 -6.87 38.28 7.01
N ASN A 225 -6.80 36.95 6.78
CA ASN A 225 -7.85 36.19 6.13
C ASN A 225 -8.47 35.15 7.08
N GLU A 226 -9.78 35.27 7.30
CA GLU A 226 -10.56 34.36 8.17
C GLU A 226 -10.45 32.89 7.75
N TYR A 227 -10.38 32.63 6.44
CA TYR A 227 -10.19 31.26 5.92
C TYR A 227 -8.80 30.70 6.26
N GLU A 228 -7.74 31.47 6.11
CA GLU A 228 -6.38 31.04 6.43
C GLU A 228 -6.23 30.75 7.93
N THR A 229 -6.77 31.62 8.78
CA THR A 229 -6.84 31.39 10.23
C THR A 229 -7.58 30.11 10.55
N TRP A 230 -8.75 29.89 9.90
CA TRP A 230 -9.52 28.67 10.08
C TRP A 230 -8.73 27.44 9.64
N ARG A 231 -8.09 27.48 8.49
CA ARG A 231 -7.32 26.37 7.91
C ARG A 231 -6.15 25.94 8.80
N LYS A 232 -5.42 26.89 9.35
CA LYS A 232 -4.29 26.63 10.25
C LYS A 232 -4.79 26.11 11.61
N ARG A 233 -5.89 26.64 12.14
CA ARG A 233 -6.54 26.13 13.33
C ARG A 233 -7.09 24.71 13.13
N TRP A 234 -7.54 24.38 11.92
CA TRP A 234 -7.92 23.01 11.56
C TRP A 234 -6.72 22.05 11.74
N PHE A 235 -5.54 22.45 11.28
CA PHE A 235 -4.34 21.64 11.45
C PHE A 235 -3.94 21.46 12.93
N ILE A 236 -4.05 22.50 13.75
CA ILE A 236 -3.82 22.40 15.20
C ILE A 236 -4.78 21.36 15.83
N ASN A 237 -6.06 21.41 15.45
CA ASN A 237 -7.06 20.45 15.93
C ASN A 237 -6.77 19.02 15.41
N TYR A 238 -6.28 18.88 14.18
CA TYR A 238 -5.80 17.60 13.66
C TYR A 238 -4.66 17.04 14.50
N VAL A 239 -3.63 17.83 14.80
CA VAL A 239 -2.50 17.40 15.63
C VAL A 239 -2.97 16.97 17.04
N ARG A 240 -3.85 17.75 17.64
CA ARG A 240 -4.45 17.41 18.95
C ARG A 240 -5.26 16.13 18.88
N PHE A 241 -6.06 15.95 17.86
CA PHE A 241 -6.87 14.75 17.65
C PHE A 241 -5.98 13.52 17.49
N MET A 242 -4.94 13.62 16.67
CA MET A 242 -3.95 12.55 16.46
C MET A 242 -3.20 12.19 17.77
N TYR A 243 -2.75 13.21 18.50
CA TYR A 243 -2.03 13.00 19.75
C TYR A 243 -2.92 12.41 20.84
N GLN A 244 -4.13 12.94 21.04
CA GLN A 244 -5.04 12.48 22.08
C GLN A 244 -5.64 11.10 21.81
N GLY A 245 -5.81 10.75 20.53
CA GLY A 245 -6.36 9.46 20.13
C GLY A 245 -5.32 8.40 19.84
N GLY A 246 -4.06 8.77 19.57
CA GLY A 246 -3.03 7.81 19.19
C GLY A 246 -3.33 7.05 17.90
N PHE A 247 -4.11 7.64 16.99
CA PHE A 247 -4.52 7.03 15.71
C PHE A 247 -3.35 6.80 14.76
N ARG A 248 -3.49 5.81 13.86
CA ARG A 248 -2.73 5.86 12.62
C ARG A 248 -3.28 6.97 11.71
N PRO A 249 -2.44 7.72 10.98
CA PRO A 249 -2.91 8.85 10.16
C PRO A 249 -4.05 8.49 9.19
N HIS A 250 -4.01 7.30 8.60
CA HIS A 250 -5.07 6.86 7.70
C HIS A 250 -6.37 6.46 8.41
N GLU A 251 -6.32 6.01 9.67
CA GLU A 251 -7.49 5.70 10.49
C GLU A 251 -8.22 6.99 10.86
N ALA A 252 -7.50 7.98 11.38
CA ALA A 252 -8.07 9.26 11.81
C ALA A 252 -8.90 9.94 10.70
N ARG A 253 -8.46 9.81 9.45
CA ARG A 253 -9.14 10.41 8.30
C ARG A 253 -10.38 9.67 7.82
N LYS A 254 -10.61 8.47 8.30
CA LYS A 254 -11.77 7.64 7.95
C LYS A 254 -12.88 7.66 9.01
N ILE A 255 -12.61 8.20 10.20
CA ILE A 255 -13.58 8.26 11.29
C ILE A 255 -14.72 9.20 10.88
N ARG A 256 -15.96 8.71 10.99
CA ARG A 256 -17.17 9.49 10.75
C ARG A 256 -17.77 9.96 12.09
N PHE A 257 -18.59 10.99 12.05
CA PHE A 257 -19.30 11.45 13.26
C PHE A 257 -20.22 10.37 13.83
N GLY A 258 -20.75 9.49 13.00
CA GLY A 258 -21.56 8.35 13.43
C GLY A 258 -20.78 7.27 14.19
N ASP A 259 -19.45 7.22 14.04
CA ASP A 259 -18.57 6.28 14.73
C ASP A 259 -18.21 6.73 16.15
N VAL A 260 -18.65 7.93 16.57
CA VAL A 260 -18.24 8.56 17.83
C VAL A 260 -19.41 8.67 18.80
N GLU A 261 -19.29 8.01 19.94
CA GLU A 261 -20.17 8.15 21.10
C GLU A 261 -19.49 9.02 22.15
N LEU A 262 -20.25 10.00 22.69
CA LEU A 262 -19.79 10.82 23.81
C LEU A 262 -20.30 10.24 25.13
N SER A 263 -19.41 10.04 26.07
CA SER A 263 -19.67 9.58 27.43
C SER A 263 -18.96 10.47 28.45
N LYS A 264 -19.03 10.12 29.73
CA LYS A 264 -18.38 10.84 30.83
C LYS A 264 -17.56 9.88 31.67
N ARG A 265 -16.43 10.35 32.14
CA ARG A 265 -15.65 9.69 33.19
C ARG A 265 -16.38 9.82 34.53
N THR A 266 -15.90 9.11 35.54
CA THR A 266 -16.38 9.20 36.94
C THR A 266 -16.23 10.60 37.53
N ASP A 267 -15.22 11.38 37.07
CA ASP A 267 -14.99 12.77 37.46
C ASP A 267 -15.81 13.78 36.61
N GLY A 268 -16.78 13.31 35.80
CA GLY A 268 -17.67 14.13 34.98
C GLY A 268 -17.07 14.65 33.68
N LYS A 269 -15.78 14.47 33.44
CA LYS A 269 -15.10 14.93 32.21
C LYS A 269 -15.56 14.14 30.99
N PRO A 270 -15.77 14.78 29.83
CA PRO A 270 -16.21 14.08 28.63
C PRO A 270 -15.12 13.19 28.06
N VAL A 271 -15.54 12.03 27.58
CA VAL A 271 -14.74 11.09 26.77
C VAL A 271 -15.45 10.82 25.46
N ALA A 272 -14.69 10.58 24.42
CA ALA A 272 -15.19 10.07 23.14
C ALA A 272 -14.78 8.61 23.01
N ILE A 273 -15.77 7.75 22.79
CA ILE A 273 -15.60 6.32 22.43
C ILE A 273 -15.77 6.25 20.94
N ILE A 274 -14.75 5.76 20.23
CA ILE A 274 -14.68 5.78 18.78
C ILE A 274 -14.59 4.35 18.25
N GLN A 275 -15.53 4.01 17.38
CA GLN A 275 -15.49 2.75 16.63
C GLN A 275 -14.51 2.87 15.46
N ILE A 276 -13.47 2.05 15.46
CA ILE A 276 -12.53 1.96 14.35
C ILE A 276 -12.93 0.75 13.49
N ASP A 277 -13.17 1.00 12.21
CA ASP A 277 -13.64 0.00 11.27
C ASP A 277 -12.68 -1.18 11.08
N SER A 278 -13.25 -2.34 10.70
CA SER A 278 -12.56 -3.61 10.42
C SER A 278 -11.57 -3.53 9.25
N ASP A 279 -11.69 -2.54 8.39
CA ASP A 279 -10.81 -2.33 7.22
C ASP A 279 -9.37 -1.92 7.60
N THR A 280 -9.10 -1.81 8.90
CA THR A 280 -7.77 -1.52 9.43
C THR A 280 -6.96 -2.80 9.62
N LYS A 281 -5.63 -2.67 9.68
CA LYS A 281 -4.69 -3.78 9.88
C LYS A 281 -5.00 -4.64 11.11
N THR A 282 -5.68 -4.09 12.11
CA THR A 282 -5.94 -4.71 13.42
C THR A 282 -7.39 -5.08 13.65
N GLY A 283 -8.26 -4.97 12.63
CA GLY A 283 -9.68 -5.28 12.73
C GLY A 283 -10.50 -4.21 13.45
N ARG A 284 -11.78 -4.50 13.68
CA ARG A 284 -12.72 -3.62 14.38
C ARG A 284 -12.34 -3.51 15.85
N ARG A 285 -12.30 -2.29 16.38
CA ARG A 285 -12.04 -2.03 17.79
C ARG A 285 -12.70 -0.73 18.27
N GLU A 286 -12.94 -0.66 19.54
CA GLU A 286 -13.26 0.58 20.25
C GLU A 286 -11.99 1.24 20.76
N MET A 287 -11.93 2.55 20.70
CA MET A 287 -10.90 3.32 21.33
C MET A 287 -11.49 4.48 22.11
N VAL A 288 -10.80 4.88 23.17
CA VAL A 288 -11.23 5.95 24.06
C VAL A 288 -10.23 7.10 24.00
N MET A 289 -10.74 8.33 23.87
CA MET A 289 -9.93 9.54 23.91
C MET A 289 -10.63 10.67 24.68
N ASN A 290 -9.89 11.76 24.93
CA ASN A 290 -10.45 12.97 25.55
C ASN A 290 -11.58 13.55 24.70
N GLY A 291 -12.79 13.60 25.26
CA GLY A 291 -14.00 14.09 24.58
C GLY A 291 -13.95 15.57 24.24
N ASN A 292 -13.29 16.40 25.04
CA ASN A 292 -13.14 17.84 24.73
C ASN A 292 -12.39 18.06 23.41
N THR A 293 -11.41 17.19 23.09
CA THR A 293 -10.69 17.28 21.83
C THR A 293 -11.64 17.07 20.64
N PHE A 294 -12.51 16.05 20.71
CA PHE A 294 -13.52 15.80 19.69
C PHE A 294 -14.53 16.96 19.59
N LEU A 295 -15.01 17.47 20.73
CA LEU A 295 -15.94 18.62 20.75
C LEU A 295 -15.31 19.87 20.14
N ASN A 296 -14.03 20.13 20.40
CA ASN A 296 -13.30 21.24 19.77
C ASN A 296 -13.19 21.08 18.25
N VAL A 297 -12.93 19.88 17.74
CA VAL A 297 -12.95 19.59 16.30
C VAL A 297 -14.33 19.91 15.72
N LYS A 298 -15.40 19.39 16.32
CA LYS A 298 -16.79 19.63 15.88
C LYS A 298 -17.15 21.12 15.89
N TYR A 299 -16.79 21.84 16.96
CA TYR A 299 -17.00 23.29 17.07
C TYR A 299 -16.28 24.04 15.94
N HIS A 300 -15.01 23.70 15.69
CA HIS A 300 -14.21 24.34 14.66
C HIS A 300 -14.75 24.09 13.24
N LEU A 301 -15.23 22.87 12.97
CA LEU A 301 -15.88 22.55 11.70
C LEU A 301 -17.18 23.35 11.49
N ASN A 302 -18.01 23.49 12.51
CA ASN A 302 -19.21 24.33 12.45
C ASN A 302 -18.86 25.80 12.17
N LYS A 303 -17.77 26.31 12.75
CA LYS A 303 -17.25 27.65 12.43
C LYS A 303 -16.86 27.74 10.94
N GLY A 304 -16.15 26.72 10.42
CA GLY A 304 -15.77 26.66 9.00
C GLY A 304 -16.97 26.63 8.05
N ILE A 305 -18.01 25.86 8.39
CA ILE A 305 -19.27 25.84 7.62
C ILE A 305 -19.90 27.24 7.58
N LYS A 306 -19.94 27.94 8.71
CA LYS A 306 -20.51 29.32 8.77
C LYS A 306 -19.70 30.28 7.88
N ILE A 307 -18.38 30.27 7.97
CA ILE A 307 -17.48 31.08 7.12
C ILE A 307 -17.73 30.74 5.63
N ARG A 308 -17.73 29.46 5.29
CA ARG A 308 -17.96 29.02 3.92
C ARG A 308 -19.32 29.45 3.38
N ASN A 309 -20.36 29.31 4.15
CA ASN A 309 -21.72 29.69 3.75
C ASN A 309 -21.88 31.23 3.58
N LYS A 310 -21.21 32.02 4.42
CA LYS A 310 -21.13 33.47 4.23
C LYS A 310 -20.51 33.81 2.87
N GLN A 311 -19.38 33.24 2.55
CA GLN A 311 -18.67 33.42 1.29
C GLN A 311 -19.49 32.96 0.07
N ILE A 312 -20.21 31.85 0.20
CA ILE A 312 -21.10 31.36 -0.86
C ILE A 312 -22.24 32.37 -1.11
N LYS A 313 -22.85 32.89 -0.07
CA LYS A 313 -23.91 33.90 -0.18
C LYS A 313 -23.43 35.18 -0.86
N GLU A 314 -22.31 35.74 -0.40
CA GLU A 314 -21.69 36.92 -0.98
C GLU A 314 -21.36 36.74 -2.47
N ARG A 315 -20.80 35.57 -2.81
CA ARG A 315 -20.49 35.20 -4.19
C ARG A 315 -21.75 35.05 -5.06
N ASN A 316 -22.76 34.33 -4.57
CA ASN A 316 -24.00 34.11 -5.31
C ASN A 316 -24.74 35.45 -5.54
N GLU A 317 -24.65 36.39 -4.58
CA GLU A 317 -25.18 37.75 -4.76
C GLU A 317 -24.42 38.53 -5.84
N LYS A 318 -23.08 38.44 -5.90
CA LYS A 318 -22.26 39.03 -6.98
C LYS A 318 -22.66 38.46 -8.34
N LEU A 319 -22.79 37.14 -8.47
CA LEU A 319 -23.25 36.51 -9.71
C LEU A 319 -24.67 36.99 -10.13
N ARG A 320 -25.55 37.20 -9.18
CA ARG A 320 -26.89 37.73 -9.47
C ARG A 320 -26.85 39.16 -10.02
N LYS A 321 -25.93 39.98 -9.47
CA LYS A 321 -25.77 41.38 -9.93
C LYS A 321 -25.04 41.45 -11.29
N ASN A 322 -24.06 40.60 -11.50
CA ASN A 322 -23.21 40.57 -12.71
C ASN A 322 -23.06 39.11 -13.26
N PRO A 323 -24.05 38.60 -14.01
CA PRO A 323 -24.05 37.20 -14.47
C PRO A 323 -22.84 36.80 -15.34
N ASN A 324 -22.20 37.78 -15.98
CA ASN A 324 -21.05 37.57 -16.86
C ASN A 324 -19.69 37.73 -16.15
N GLU A 325 -19.69 38.02 -14.85
CA GLU A 325 -18.46 38.19 -14.11
C GLU A 325 -17.83 36.84 -13.76
N LYS A 326 -16.52 36.70 -14.09
CA LYS A 326 -15.76 35.52 -13.73
C LYS A 326 -15.33 35.60 -12.26
N ILE A 327 -16.09 34.98 -11.37
CA ILE A 327 -15.78 34.96 -9.95
C ILE A 327 -14.91 33.76 -9.62
N LEU A 328 -13.75 34.02 -8.99
CA LEU A 328 -12.82 33.00 -8.53
C LEU A 328 -13.09 32.63 -7.06
N ASP A 329 -12.92 31.34 -6.73
CA ASP A 329 -12.87 30.89 -5.35
C ASP A 329 -11.43 30.97 -4.78
N PHE A 330 -11.25 30.58 -3.52
CA PHE A 330 -9.93 30.50 -2.86
C PHE A 330 -8.89 29.62 -3.55
N HIS A 331 -9.33 28.75 -4.47
CA HIS A 331 -8.47 27.87 -5.24
C HIS A 331 -8.31 28.36 -6.68
N ASN A 332 -8.63 29.64 -6.96
CA ASN A 332 -8.62 30.24 -8.30
C ASN A 332 -9.49 29.49 -9.33
N ARG A 333 -10.53 28.81 -8.87
CA ARG A 333 -11.48 28.14 -9.76
C ARG A 333 -12.58 29.09 -10.17
N GLN A 334 -12.86 29.14 -11.47
CA GLN A 334 -13.96 29.92 -12.00
C GLN A 334 -15.29 29.20 -11.77
N TYR A 335 -16.29 29.95 -11.38
CA TYR A 335 -17.65 29.46 -11.28
C TYR A 335 -18.58 30.38 -12.08
N THR A 336 -19.40 29.76 -12.91
CA THR A 336 -20.43 30.43 -13.71
C THR A 336 -21.83 30.22 -13.17
N GLN A 337 -21.98 29.33 -12.16
CA GLN A 337 -23.26 28.99 -11.58
C GLN A 337 -23.28 29.23 -10.06
N PRO A 338 -24.47 29.52 -9.44
CA PRO A 338 -24.59 29.61 -8.00
C PRO A 338 -24.09 28.34 -7.30
N LEU A 339 -23.43 28.51 -6.17
CA LEU A 339 -23.02 27.40 -5.31
C LEU A 339 -24.10 27.12 -4.28
N GLU A 340 -24.32 25.85 -3.99
CA GLU A 340 -25.15 25.40 -2.88
C GLU A 340 -24.46 25.68 -1.53
N LEU A 341 -25.27 25.96 -0.52
CA LEU A 341 -24.77 26.12 0.84
C LEU A 341 -24.31 24.79 1.39
N VAL A 342 -23.25 24.85 2.18
CA VAL A 342 -22.75 23.66 2.90
C VAL A 342 -23.73 23.31 4.02
N GLU A 343 -24.22 22.10 4.04
CA GLU A 343 -25.13 21.59 5.04
C GLU A 343 -24.48 21.45 6.43
N LYS A 344 -25.32 21.27 7.45
CA LYS A 344 -24.86 20.95 8.80
C LYS A 344 -24.14 19.61 8.82
N ILE A 345 -23.32 19.40 9.86
CA ILE A 345 -22.61 18.13 10.08
C ILE A 345 -23.61 16.98 10.23
N SER A 346 -23.45 15.94 9.42
CA SER A 346 -24.20 14.69 9.49
C SER A 346 -23.40 13.58 10.17
N LYS A 347 -24.05 12.46 10.49
CA LYS A 347 -23.37 11.27 11.01
C LYS A 347 -22.39 10.64 10.00
N ASP A 348 -22.68 10.80 8.70
CA ASP A 348 -21.88 10.24 7.61
C ASP A 348 -20.66 11.08 7.25
N ASP A 349 -20.56 12.29 7.77
CA ASP A 349 -19.40 13.15 7.53
C ASP A 349 -18.15 12.64 8.28
N PHE A 350 -16.98 12.78 7.64
CA PHE A 350 -15.73 12.53 8.32
C PHE A 350 -15.46 13.55 9.43
N VAL A 351 -14.96 13.10 10.58
CA VAL A 351 -14.64 14.00 11.72
C VAL A 351 -13.61 15.07 11.34
N LEU A 352 -12.78 14.83 10.35
CA LEU A 352 -11.73 15.74 9.89
C LEU A 352 -11.99 16.30 8.48
N PHE A 353 -13.25 16.45 8.08
CA PHE A 353 -13.53 17.01 6.76
C PHE A 353 -13.18 18.51 6.65
N ASN A 354 -13.06 18.99 5.42
CA ASN A 354 -12.84 20.40 5.12
C ASN A 354 -14.05 20.97 4.36
N PRO A 355 -14.83 21.89 4.96
CA PRO A 355 -16.03 22.46 4.33
C PRO A 355 -15.74 23.34 3.10
N PHE A 356 -14.49 23.69 2.85
CA PHE A 356 -14.08 24.49 1.69
C PHE A 356 -13.70 23.65 0.46
N LEU A 357 -13.56 22.33 0.62
CA LEU A 357 -13.32 21.43 -0.50
C LEU A 357 -14.66 20.96 -1.09
N PRO A 358 -14.74 20.76 -2.42
CA PRO A 358 -15.90 20.13 -3.03
C PRO A 358 -16.00 18.67 -2.55
N ASN A 359 -17.23 18.14 -2.54
CA ASN A 359 -17.45 16.73 -2.25
C ASN A 359 -16.67 15.83 -3.25
N ASN A 360 -16.40 14.59 -2.86
CA ASN A 360 -15.82 13.63 -3.76
C ASN A 360 -16.87 13.13 -4.79
N LYS A 361 -16.46 12.29 -5.72
CA LYS A 361 -17.36 11.73 -6.75
C LYS A 361 -18.49 10.85 -6.18
N PHE A 362 -18.44 10.49 -4.90
CA PHE A 362 -19.47 9.71 -4.21
C PHE A 362 -20.36 10.56 -3.29
N GLY A 363 -20.19 11.89 -3.31
CA GLY A 363 -20.95 12.80 -2.45
C GLY A 363 -20.34 13.07 -1.08
N ASP A 364 -19.29 12.33 -0.65
CA ASP A 364 -18.67 12.55 0.66
C ASP A 364 -17.90 13.87 0.70
N ARG A 365 -17.92 14.53 1.86
CA ARG A 365 -17.06 15.68 2.15
C ARG A 365 -15.60 15.25 2.25
N ARG A 366 -14.71 16.01 1.63
CA ARG A 366 -13.28 15.67 1.55
C ARG A 366 -12.52 16.06 2.81
N VAL A 367 -11.56 15.22 3.16
CA VAL A 367 -10.50 15.49 4.13
C VAL A 367 -9.26 16.03 3.39
N TYR A 368 -8.42 16.81 4.05
CA TYR A 368 -7.13 17.20 3.48
C TYR A 368 -6.29 15.99 3.08
N HIS A 369 -5.61 16.10 1.95
CA HIS A 369 -4.69 15.07 1.50
C HIS A 369 -3.45 15.00 2.42
N ASP A 370 -2.86 13.80 2.56
CA ASP A 370 -1.68 13.56 3.40
C ASP A 370 -0.52 14.50 3.12
N SER A 371 -0.32 14.88 1.84
CA SER A 371 0.75 15.81 1.48
C SER A 371 0.61 17.17 2.16
N HIS A 372 -0.60 17.76 2.17
CA HIS A 372 -0.83 19.04 2.85
C HIS A 372 -0.56 18.98 4.35
N ILE A 373 -1.05 17.90 5.00
CA ILE A 373 -0.83 17.70 6.43
C ILE A 373 0.68 17.52 6.72
N ARG A 374 1.37 16.76 5.89
CA ARG A 374 2.82 16.57 6.00
C ARG A 374 3.60 17.86 5.79
N ASP A 375 3.20 18.67 4.81
CA ASP A 375 3.88 19.91 4.49
C ASP A 375 3.74 20.92 5.63
N TRP A 376 2.56 21.03 6.25
CA TRP A 376 2.37 21.85 7.46
C TRP A 376 3.15 21.33 8.66
N MET A 377 3.16 20.01 8.85
CA MET A 377 3.97 19.39 9.91
C MET A 377 5.45 19.71 9.73
N ASN A 378 5.97 19.57 8.50
CA ASN A 378 7.36 19.86 8.18
C ASN A 378 7.70 21.35 8.37
N LEU A 379 6.78 22.26 8.04
CA LEU A 379 6.96 23.68 8.24
C LEU A 379 7.19 24.00 9.73
N ILE A 380 6.33 23.49 10.62
CA ILE A 380 6.46 23.70 12.08
C ILE A 380 7.72 23.03 12.64
N LEU A 381 8.00 21.79 12.20
CA LEU A 381 9.20 21.08 12.64
C LEU A 381 10.50 21.78 12.23
N LYS A 382 10.50 22.44 11.08
CA LYS A 382 11.64 23.25 10.62
C LYS A 382 11.89 24.46 11.53
N GLU A 383 10.84 25.13 12.00
CA GLU A 383 10.96 26.23 12.97
C GLU A 383 11.50 25.77 14.33
N CYS A 384 11.24 24.52 14.69
CA CYS A 384 11.70 23.94 15.95
C CYS A 384 13.19 23.54 15.92
N ASP A 385 13.80 23.36 14.77
CA ASP A 385 15.20 22.96 14.59
C ASP A 385 15.62 21.76 15.46
N PHE A 386 14.88 20.65 15.33
CA PHE A 386 15.17 19.43 16.07
C PHE A 386 16.25 18.60 15.39
N ASN A 387 17.14 18.04 16.20
CA ASN A 387 18.14 17.05 15.77
C ASN A 387 17.54 15.67 15.45
N ARG A 388 16.24 15.49 15.66
CA ARG A 388 15.46 14.26 15.42
C ARG A 388 14.38 14.47 14.38
N ARG A 389 14.17 13.47 13.51
CA ARG A 389 13.13 13.51 12.48
C ARG A 389 11.79 13.06 13.06
N TYR A 390 10.90 14.01 13.30
CA TYR A 390 9.50 13.73 13.66
C TYR A 390 8.60 13.70 12.44
N THR A 391 7.47 12.98 12.54
CA THR A 391 6.45 12.83 11.50
C THR A 391 5.06 12.85 12.12
N GLN A 392 4.01 12.78 11.29
CA GLN A 392 2.64 12.58 11.79
C GLN A 392 2.51 11.31 12.66
N TYR A 393 3.26 10.26 12.32
CA TYR A 393 3.30 9.02 13.11
C TYR A 393 3.92 9.22 14.49
N SER A 394 4.81 10.20 14.64
CA SER A 394 5.40 10.56 15.94
C SER A 394 4.37 11.03 16.95
N LEU A 395 3.24 11.61 16.48
CA LEU A 395 2.12 11.96 17.37
C LEU A 395 1.51 10.73 18.06
N ARG A 396 1.36 9.64 17.30
CA ARG A 396 0.90 8.36 17.85
C ARG A 396 1.96 7.75 18.78
N SER A 397 3.22 7.77 18.37
CA SER A 397 4.32 7.28 19.20
C SER A 397 4.38 8.02 20.53
N THR A 398 4.22 9.35 20.51
CA THR A 398 4.18 10.20 21.70
C THR A 398 2.97 9.88 22.58
N HIS A 399 1.79 9.68 22.01
CA HIS A 399 0.61 9.24 22.77
C HIS A 399 0.90 7.95 23.53
N ILE A 400 1.42 6.94 22.84
CA ILE A 400 1.71 5.63 23.45
C ILE A 400 2.74 5.78 24.59
N SER A 401 3.88 6.42 24.31
CA SER A 401 4.94 6.60 25.28
C SER A 401 4.48 7.39 26.53
N TYR A 402 3.69 8.45 26.32
CA TYR A 402 3.20 9.27 27.43
C TYR A 402 2.11 8.58 28.25
N GLN A 403 1.28 7.72 27.63
CA GLN A 403 0.36 6.87 28.39
C GLN A 403 1.10 5.87 29.29
N LEU A 404 2.20 5.29 28.78
CA LEU A 404 3.05 4.38 29.57
C LEU A 404 3.75 5.13 30.72
N LEU A 405 4.30 6.32 30.45
CA LEU A 405 4.92 7.18 31.50
C LEU A 405 3.91 7.62 32.59
N GLN A 406 2.62 7.71 32.22
CA GLN A 406 1.55 7.98 33.20
C GLN A 406 1.08 6.72 33.95
N GLY A 407 1.77 5.59 33.82
CA GLY A 407 1.44 4.34 34.50
C GLY A 407 0.27 3.57 33.90
N VAL A 408 -0.22 3.92 32.67
CA VAL A 408 -1.27 3.14 32.04
C VAL A 408 -0.71 1.79 31.61
N PRO A 409 -1.31 0.66 32.05
CA PRO A 409 -0.83 -0.68 31.70
C PRO A 409 -0.70 -0.91 30.19
N VAL A 410 0.41 -1.51 29.74
CA VAL A 410 0.76 -1.70 28.34
C VAL A 410 -0.32 -2.44 27.55
N ASN A 411 -1.01 -3.41 28.16
CA ASN A 411 -2.11 -4.14 27.53
C ASN A 411 -3.32 -3.24 27.23
N LYS A 412 -3.63 -2.29 28.13
CA LYS A 412 -4.71 -1.30 27.93
C LYS A 412 -4.35 -0.33 26.80
N VAL A 413 -3.10 0.19 26.80
CA VAL A 413 -2.61 1.06 25.73
C VAL A 413 -2.63 0.30 24.40
N ALA A 414 -2.11 -0.93 24.35
CA ALA A 414 -2.08 -1.76 23.15
C ALA A 414 -3.48 -1.97 22.54
N LYS A 415 -4.47 -2.33 23.39
CA LYS A 415 -5.87 -2.51 22.99
C LYS A 415 -6.47 -1.21 22.45
N ASN A 416 -6.27 -0.10 23.16
CA ASN A 416 -6.83 1.20 22.78
C ASN A 416 -6.29 1.68 21.43
N VAL A 417 -4.98 1.66 21.22
CA VAL A 417 -4.38 2.14 19.98
C VAL A 417 -4.37 1.11 18.84
N GLY A 418 -4.73 -0.15 19.09
CA GLY A 418 -4.75 -1.24 18.12
C GLY A 418 -3.36 -1.62 17.63
N THR A 419 -2.53 -2.13 18.57
CA THR A 419 -1.22 -2.74 18.29
C THR A 419 -0.97 -3.88 19.27
N SER A 420 0.08 -4.66 19.07
CA SER A 420 0.47 -5.69 20.05
C SER A 420 1.36 -5.10 21.14
N MET A 421 1.35 -5.73 22.34
CA MET A 421 2.26 -5.37 23.42
C MET A 421 3.73 -5.49 23.01
N GLU A 422 4.06 -6.55 22.25
CA GLU A 422 5.39 -6.76 21.69
C GLU A 422 5.84 -5.59 20.81
N MET A 423 4.93 -5.07 19.96
CA MET A 423 5.23 -3.90 19.13
C MET A 423 5.44 -2.64 19.95
N ILE A 424 4.70 -2.49 21.06
CA ILE A 424 4.91 -1.36 21.99
C ILE A 424 6.30 -1.47 22.62
N GLN A 425 6.64 -2.60 23.20
CA GLN A 425 7.94 -2.83 23.82
C GLN A 425 9.10 -2.62 22.85
N LYS A 426 8.98 -3.14 21.63
CA LYS A 426 10.01 -3.01 20.61
C LYS A 426 10.21 -1.58 20.10
N THR A 427 9.13 -0.79 20.00
CA THR A 427 9.14 0.47 19.24
C THR A 427 9.08 1.70 20.16
N TYR A 428 8.43 1.62 21.32
CA TYR A 428 8.06 2.79 22.13
C TYR A 428 8.73 2.83 23.50
N ASP A 429 9.46 1.77 23.87
CA ASP A 429 10.14 1.65 25.17
C ASP A 429 11.41 2.52 25.30
N GLY A 430 11.77 3.23 24.23
CA GLY A 430 12.99 4.05 24.18
C GLY A 430 12.99 5.31 25.06
N LEU A 431 11.83 5.71 25.63
CA LEU A 431 11.72 6.83 26.56
C LEU A 431 11.76 6.39 28.03
N SER A 432 11.53 5.10 28.34
CA SER A 432 11.23 4.65 29.69
C SER A 432 12.37 4.87 30.68
N ALA A 433 13.61 4.49 30.34
CA ALA A 433 14.69 4.51 31.30
C ALA A 433 15.08 5.92 31.78
N ARG A 434 15.16 6.92 30.86
CA ARG A 434 15.57 8.27 31.26
C ARG A 434 14.50 9.07 31.99
N TYR A 435 13.22 8.77 31.71
CA TYR A 435 12.08 9.47 32.32
C TYR A 435 11.42 8.67 33.46
N SER A 436 11.96 7.50 33.78
CA SER A 436 11.62 6.68 34.96
C SER A 436 12.77 6.67 35.97
N ILE A 437 13.47 7.79 36.06
CA ILE A 437 14.63 7.90 36.98
C ILE A 437 14.17 7.67 38.43
N ASP A 438 13.02 8.19 38.82
CA ASP A 438 12.48 8.06 40.15
C ASP A 438 12.09 6.62 40.49
N GLU A 439 11.60 5.85 39.52
CA GLU A 439 11.24 4.44 39.71
C GLU A 439 12.46 3.51 39.60
N LEU A 440 13.38 3.79 38.65
CA LEU A 440 14.53 2.95 38.36
C LEU A 440 15.75 3.32 39.19
N GLY A 441 15.85 4.58 39.64
CA GLY A 441 16.96 5.08 40.45
C GLY A 441 16.88 4.68 41.93
N PHE A 442 15.75 4.15 42.38
CA PHE A 442 15.54 3.75 43.77
C PHE A 442 15.50 2.23 43.91
N PHE A 443 16.67 1.63 44.07
CA PHE A 443 16.76 0.24 44.48
C PHE A 443 16.56 0.18 45.98
N LYS A 444 15.40 -0.27 46.45
CA LYS A 444 15.26 -0.68 47.87
C LYS A 444 15.98 -2.02 48.02
N ASP A 445 17.02 -2.06 48.80
CA ASP A 445 17.60 -3.33 49.21
C ASP A 445 16.48 -4.21 49.78
N VAL A 446 16.36 -5.40 49.19
CA VAL A 446 15.50 -6.43 49.79
C VAL A 446 16.17 -6.77 51.09
N ASN A 447 15.58 -6.38 52.23
CA ASN A 447 16.02 -6.84 53.53
C ASN A 447 15.93 -8.36 53.52
N VAL A 448 17.06 -9.01 53.34
CA VAL A 448 17.19 -10.44 53.64
C VAL A 448 17.02 -10.54 55.14
N PRO A 449 16.04 -11.29 55.69
CA PRO A 449 15.98 -11.54 57.12
C PRO A 449 17.34 -12.12 57.53
N LYS A 450 18.00 -11.50 58.52
CA LYS A 450 19.13 -12.14 59.15
C LYS A 450 18.56 -13.39 59.83
N ASP A 451 19.05 -14.54 59.39
CA ASP A 451 18.82 -15.77 60.14
C ASP A 451 19.30 -15.47 61.53
N ASP A 452 18.41 -15.60 62.55
CA ASP A 452 18.76 -15.50 63.95
C ASP A 452 19.74 -16.64 64.18
N GLU A 453 21.04 -16.29 64.36
CA GLU A 453 22.04 -17.20 64.85
C GLU A 453 21.68 -17.45 66.36
N GLU A 454 21.24 -18.69 66.66
CA GLU A 454 21.24 -19.25 68.01
C GLU A 454 22.66 -19.50 68.53
#